data_8ff5ec46958ee6ee621671f2841e5dd3
#
_entry.id   8ff5ec46958ee6ee621671f2841e5dd3
#
_cell.length_a   1.000
_cell.length_b   1.000
_cell.length_c   1.000
_cell.angle_alpha   90.00
_cell.angle_beta   90.00
_cell.angle_gamma   90.00
#
_symmetry.space_group_name_H-M   'P 1'
#
loop_
_entity.id
_entity.type
_entity.pdbx_description
1 polymer ?
#
loop_
_entity_poly.entity_id
_entity_poly.type
_entity_poly.pdbx_seq_one_letter_code
_entity_poly.pdbx_strand_id
1 'polypeptide(L)'
;MYQGKREIFNPQRLEEERQKVITYRGGAIYNAFNELEGIINKSEFAKQYMGKSQAWFSQKLNECPGGGAKKEFTPEEAIKIAESFRDIAKRLCVLAEEIDAVARVD
;
A
#
# COMPACT_ATOMS: atom_id res chain seq x y z
N MET A 1 8.67 22.75 -3.27
CA MET A 1 7.38 23.03 -2.69
C MET A 1 6.30 22.11 -3.26
N TYR A 2 5.46 21.66 -2.41
CA TYR A 2 4.35 20.83 -2.86
C TYR A 2 3.41 21.66 -3.71
N GLN A 3 3.31 21.30 -4.94
CA GLN A 3 2.59 22.11 -5.88
C GLN A 3 1.18 21.67 -6.03
N GLY A 4 1.02 20.46 -6.00
CA GLY A 4 -0.22 19.98 -6.44
C GLY A 4 -0.94 19.24 -5.40
N LYS A 5 -2.12 19.07 -5.70
CA LYS A 5 -2.94 18.14 -5.00
C LYS A 5 -2.74 16.80 -5.65
N ARG A 6 -2.63 15.81 -4.83
CA ARG A 6 -2.65 14.47 -5.36
C ARG A 6 -4.00 14.24 -5.98
N GLU A 7 -4.03 13.68 -7.16
CA GLU A 7 -5.29 13.39 -7.82
C GLU A 7 -6.11 12.42 -6.98
N ILE A 8 -7.41 12.60 -7.02
CA ILE A 8 -8.29 11.67 -6.35
C ILE A 8 -8.13 10.30 -7.02
N PHE A 9 -8.04 9.28 -6.20
CA PHE A 9 -7.82 7.93 -6.66
C PHE A 9 -8.86 7.51 -7.69
N ASN A 10 -8.40 7.00 -8.81
CA ASN A 10 -9.25 6.50 -9.88
C ASN A 10 -8.97 5.01 -10.05
N PRO A 11 -9.87 4.14 -9.58
CA PRO A 11 -9.64 2.70 -9.68
C PRO A 11 -9.48 2.21 -11.12
N GLN A 12 -10.15 2.86 -12.05
CA GLN A 12 -10.07 2.46 -13.45
C GLN A 12 -8.68 2.70 -14.02
N ARG A 13 -8.10 3.83 -13.67
CA ARG A 13 -6.75 4.15 -14.12
C ARG A 13 -5.73 3.16 -13.53
N LEU A 14 -5.89 2.83 -12.25
CA LEU A 14 -5.02 1.88 -11.61
C LEU A 14 -5.11 0.52 -12.29
N GLU A 15 -6.32 0.12 -12.66
CA GLU A 15 -6.51 -1.16 -13.32
C GLU A 15 -5.82 -1.20 -14.67
N GLU A 16 -5.89 -0.11 -15.42
CA GLU A 16 -5.21 -0.02 -16.71
C GLU A 16 -3.71 -0.15 -16.54
N GLU A 17 -3.15 0.49 -15.53
CA GLU A 17 -1.73 0.41 -15.27
C GLU A 17 -1.32 -0.99 -14.85
N ARG A 18 -2.16 -1.65 -14.09
CA ARG A 18 -1.87 -3.00 -13.62
C ARG A 18 -1.77 -4.00 -14.76
N GLN A 19 -2.57 -3.82 -15.79
CA GLN A 19 -2.55 -4.74 -16.92
C GLN A 19 -1.22 -4.75 -17.64
N LYS A 20 -0.44 -3.70 -17.47
CA LYS A 20 0.81 -3.58 -18.20
C LYS A 20 1.95 -4.35 -17.56
N VAL A 21 1.95 -4.58 -16.27
CA VAL A 21 3.20 -4.85 -15.59
C VAL A 21 3.20 -5.94 -14.56
N ILE A 22 2.11 -6.19 -13.89
CA ILE A 22 2.23 -6.95 -12.65
C ILE A 22 1.95 -8.42 -12.88
N THR A 23 3.03 -9.19 -12.92
CA THR A 23 2.93 -10.62 -13.10
C THR A 23 3.48 -11.40 -11.91
N TYR A 24 4.01 -10.71 -10.91
CA TYR A 24 4.59 -11.40 -9.77
C TYR A 24 4.35 -10.58 -8.49
N ARG A 25 4.38 -11.30 -7.36
CA ARG A 25 4.01 -10.72 -6.07
C ARG A 25 4.81 -9.49 -5.70
N GLY A 26 6.13 -9.59 -5.83
CA GLY A 26 7.01 -8.50 -5.45
C GLY A 26 6.72 -7.23 -6.23
N GLY A 27 6.45 -7.38 -7.51
CA GLY A 27 6.12 -6.22 -8.34
C GLY A 27 4.82 -5.57 -7.93
N ALA A 28 3.81 -6.38 -7.63
CA ALA A 28 2.53 -5.85 -7.19
C ALA A 28 2.67 -5.07 -5.90
N ILE A 29 3.43 -5.61 -4.94
CA ILE A 29 3.62 -4.97 -3.65
C ILE A 29 4.45 -3.70 -3.80
N TYR A 30 5.52 -3.77 -4.57
CA TYR A 30 6.35 -2.60 -4.83
C TYR A 30 5.54 -1.46 -5.42
N ASN A 31 4.73 -1.76 -6.43
CA ASN A 31 3.90 -0.75 -7.05
C ASN A 31 2.87 -0.18 -6.11
N ALA A 32 2.30 -1.02 -5.25
CA ALA A 32 1.31 -0.57 -4.29
C ALA A 32 1.92 0.45 -3.33
N PHE A 33 3.12 0.17 -2.81
CA PHE A 33 3.73 1.09 -1.88
C PHE A 33 4.24 2.35 -2.55
N ASN A 34 4.61 2.27 -3.83
CA ASN A 34 4.93 3.48 -4.58
C ASN A 34 3.69 4.36 -4.76
N GLU A 35 2.57 3.75 -5.04
CA GLU A 35 1.32 4.49 -5.19
C GLU A 35 0.93 5.18 -3.89
N LEU A 36 1.26 4.57 -2.76
CA LEU A 36 0.89 5.08 -1.45
C LEU A 36 2.00 5.89 -0.80
N GLU A 37 3.04 6.23 -1.56
CA GLU A 37 4.13 7.01 -1.01
C GLU A 37 3.63 8.34 -0.48
N GLY A 38 4.07 8.67 0.73
CA GLY A 38 3.61 9.88 1.39
C GLY A 38 2.28 9.75 2.09
N ILE A 39 1.61 8.63 1.93
CA ILE A 39 0.33 8.37 2.60
C ILE A 39 0.51 7.32 3.67
N ILE A 40 1.19 6.22 3.37
CA ILE A 40 1.41 5.15 4.32
C ILE A 40 2.87 5.12 4.72
N ASN A 41 3.11 5.09 6.02
CA ASN A 41 4.45 4.99 6.57
C ASN A 41 4.87 3.52 6.56
N LYS A 42 5.89 3.22 5.76
CA LYS A 42 6.34 1.83 5.58
C LYS A 42 6.87 1.22 6.87
N SER A 43 7.54 2.04 7.68
CA SER A 43 8.09 1.57 8.94
C SER A 43 7.00 1.12 9.88
N GLU A 44 5.97 1.93 10.02
CA GLU A 44 4.85 1.60 10.89
C GLU A 44 4.03 0.45 10.33
N PHE A 45 3.88 0.41 9.03
CA PHE A 45 3.19 -0.70 8.38
C PHE A 45 3.89 -2.02 8.70
N ALA A 46 5.21 -2.04 8.55
CA ALA A 46 5.98 -3.25 8.82
C ALA A 46 5.80 -3.72 10.26
N LYS A 47 5.87 -2.78 11.20
CA LYS A 47 5.74 -3.13 12.61
C LYS A 47 4.33 -3.59 12.97
N GLN A 48 3.33 -2.84 12.55
CA GLN A 48 1.98 -3.03 13.03
C GLN A 48 1.27 -4.17 12.32
N TYR A 49 1.52 -4.33 11.05
CA TYR A 49 0.80 -5.32 10.27
C TYR A 49 1.60 -6.56 9.97
N MET A 50 2.91 -6.42 9.80
CA MET A 50 3.74 -7.56 9.44
C MET A 50 4.50 -8.14 10.63
N GLY A 51 4.58 -7.40 11.73
CA GLY A 51 5.38 -7.82 12.87
C GLY A 51 6.85 -7.90 12.56
N LYS A 52 7.32 -7.06 11.64
CA LYS A 52 8.70 -7.08 11.18
C LYS A 52 9.32 -5.71 11.32
N SER A 53 10.66 -5.67 11.23
CA SER A 53 11.37 -4.40 11.28
C SER A 53 11.26 -3.65 9.97
N GLN A 54 11.52 -2.36 10.06
CA GLN A 54 11.59 -1.54 8.85
C GLN A 54 12.68 -2.04 7.91
N ALA A 55 13.81 -2.45 8.46
CA ALA A 55 14.93 -2.93 7.64
C ALA A 55 14.52 -4.16 6.84
N TRP A 56 13.82 -5.08 7.47
CA TRP A 56 13.34 -6.27 6.79
C TRP A 56 12.42 -5.89 5.61
N PHE A 57 11.50 -5.00 5.87
CA PHE A 57 10.50 -4.62 4.88
C PHE A 57 11.14 -3.86 3.72
N SER A 58 12.02 -2.91 4.04
CA SER A 58 12.72 -2.13 3.02
C SER A 58 13.57 -3.02 2.14
N GLN A 59 14.25 -4.00 2.75
CA GLN A 59 15.07 -4.90 1.99
C GLN A 59 14.24 -5.72 1.00
N LYS A 60 13.10 -6.24 1.47
CA LYS A 60 12.20 -6.98 0.60
C LYS A 60 11.71 -6.12 -0.56
N LEU A 61 11.30 -4.90 -0.28
CA LEU A 61 10.81 -4.01 -1.31
C LEU A 61 11.89 -3.66 -2.32
N ASN A 62 13.08 -3.37 -1.84
CA ASN A 62 14.17 -2.95 -2.72
C ASN A 62 14.66 -4.06 -3.63
N GLU A 63 14.48 -5.29 -3.21
CA GLU A 63 14.96 -6.41 -4.01
C GLU A 63 13.90 -6.97 -4.95
N CYS A 64 12.64 -6.59 -4.74
CA CYS A 64 11.57 -7.09 -5.59
C CYS A 64 11.75 -6.77 -7.07
N PRO A 65 12.15 -5.54 -7.42
CA PRO A 65 12.30 -5.24 -8.85
C PRO A 65 13.40 -6.05 -9.53
N GLY A 66 14.34 -6.56 -8.74
CA GLY A 66 15.43 -7.35 -9.28
C GLY A 66 15.06 -8.79 -9.56
N GLY A 67 13.88 -9.21 -9.16
CA GLY A 67 13.41 -10.55 -9.47
C GLY A 67 14.12 -11.67 -8.74
N GLY A 68 14.76 -11.37 -7.62
CA GLY A 68 15.46 -12.39 -6.86
C GLY A 68 14.48 -13.27 -6.13
N ALA A 69 14.36 -14.53 -6.56
CA ALA A 69 13.37 -15.44 -6.01
C ALA A 69 13.54 -15.67 -4.51
N LYS A 70 14.74 -15.60 -4.02
CA LYS A 70 15.00 -15.90 -2.61
C LYS A 70 14.53 -14.83 -1.66
N LYS A 71 14.38 -13.60 -2.14
CA LYS A 71 14.05 -12.47 -1.29
C LYS A 71 12.71 -11.86 -1.60
N GLU A 72 11.99 -12.49 -2.50
CA GLU A 72 10.66 -12.07 -2.82
C GLU A 72 9.71 -12.36 -1.66
N PHE A 73 8.64 -11.58 -1.58
CA PHE A 73 7.61 -11.87 -0.59
C PHE A 73 6.99 -13.23 -0.85
N THR A 74 6.79 -13.98 0.22
CA THR A 74 6.10 -15.27 0.10
C THR A 74 4.63 -15.04 -0.17
N PRO A 75 3.91 -16.08 -0.66
CA PRO A 75 2.47 -15.94 -0.83
C PRO A 75 1.75 -15.53 0.45
N GLU A 76 2.16 -16.09 1.57
CA GLU A 76 1.56 -15.76 2.86
C GLU A 76 1.79 -14.29 3.22
N GLU A 77 3.00 -13.82 2.97
CA GLU A 77 3.31 -12.42 3.24
C GLU A 77 2.49 -11.49 2.34
N ALA A 78 2.36 -11.85 1.08
CA ALA A 78 1.58 -11.05 0.14
C ALA A 78 0.11 -11.01 0.53
N ILE A 79 -0.43 -12.14 0.93
CA ILE A 79 -1.82 -12.19 1.38
C ILE A 79 -2.01 -11.33 2.62
N LYS A 80 -1.07 -11.38 3.54
CA LYS A 80 -1.15 -10.58 4.75
C LYS A 80 -1.10 -9.09 4.44
N ILE A 81 -0.28 -8.70 3.48
CA ILE A 81 -0.24 -7.30 3.06
C ILE A 81 -1.57 -6.88 2.45
N ALA A 82 -2.15 -7.73 1.61
CA ALA A 82 -3.44 -7.41 1.01
C ALA A 82 -4.54 -7.27 2.07
N GLU A 83 -4.55 -8.17 3.04
CA GLU A 83 -5.52 -8.10 4.13
C GLU A 83 -5.31 -6.86 4.99
N SER A 84 -4.05 -6.48 5.18
CA SER A 84 -3.73 -5.27 5.93
C SER A 84 -4.24 -4.04 5.21
N PHE A 85 -4.10 -4.01 3.91
CA PHE A 85 -4.65 -2.90 3.12
C PHE A 85 -6.17 -2.81 3.26
N ARG A 86 -6.84 -3.97 3.27
CA ARG A 86 -8.28 -3.98 3.45
C ARG A 86 -8.68 -3.49 4.83
N ASP A 87 -7.89 -3.84 5.84
CA ASP A 87 -8.14 -3.35 7.19
C ASP A 87 -7.98 -1.83 7.25
N ILE A 88 -6.92 -1.31 6.65
CA ILE A 88 -6.70 0.13 6.59
C ILE A 88 -7.86 0.81 5.86
N ALA A 89 -8.31 0.24 4.77
CA ALA A 89 -9.40 0.81 4.00
C ALA A 89 -10.67 0.89 4.83
N LYS A 90 -10.96 -0.14 5.61
CA LYS A 90 -12.13 -0.13 6.49
C LYS A 90 -12.03 0.96 7.54
N ARG A 91 -10.83 1.11 8.13
CA ARG A 91 -10.61 2.16 9.12
C ARG A 91 -10.80 3.54 8.52
N LEU A 92 -10.27 3.72 7.32
CA LEU A 92 -10.42 5.01 6.64
C LEU A 92 -11.88 5.31 6.36
N CYS A 93 -12.64 4.32 5.95
CA CYS A 93 -14.06 4.52 5.68
C CYS A 93 -14.82 4.93 6.94
N VAL A 94 -14.56 4.26 8.06
CA VAL A 94 -15.21 4.60 9.32
C VAL A 94 -14.86 6.02 9.74
N LEU A 95 -13.58 6.35 9.66
CA LEU A 95 -13.13 7.69 10.05
C LEU A 95 -13.71 8.76 9.13
N ALA A 96 -13.81 8.45 7.84
CA ALA A 96 -14.39 9.38 6.88
C ALA A 96 -15.85 9.66 7.22
N GLU A 97 -16.58 8.62 7.62
CA GLU A 97 -17.99 8.78 7.98
C GLU A 97 -18.14 9.61 9.24
N GLU A 98 -17.24 9.44 10.19
CA GLU A 98 -17.27 10.24 11.41
C GLU A 98 -17.02 11.72 11.11
N ILE A 99 -16.02 11.97 10.28
CA ILE A 99 -15.73 13.34 9.90
C ILE A 99 -16.90 13.95 9.14
N ASP A 100 -17.44 13.17 8.23
CA ASP A 100 -18.54 13.62 7.39
C ASP A 100 -19.77 13.98 8.24
N ALA A 101 -20.05 13.15 9.24
CA ALA A 101 -21.17 13.40 10.13
C ALA A 101 -21.01 14.73 10.87
N VAL A 102 -19.80 15.00 11.36
CA VAL A 102 -19.53 16.24 12.06
C VAL A 102 -19.53 17.44 11.11
N ALA A 103 -18.97 17.24 9.94
CA ALA A 103 -18.87 18.32 8.95
C ALA A 103 -20.24 18.83 8.49
N ARG A 104 -21.23 17.97 8.52
CA ARG A 104 -22.58 18.34 8.06
C ARG A 104 -23.45 18.92 9.16
N VAL A 105 -22.95 18.95 10.38
CA VAL A 105 -23.67 19.55 11.50
C VAL A 105 -23.24 21.00 11.58
N ASP A 106 -24.21 21.88 11.60
CA ASP A 106 -23.92 23.29 11.68
C ASP A 106 -24.36 23.89 12.96
#